data_7203b1c4d866c4e1549989b0eb30bd60
#
_entry.id   7203b1c4d866c4e1549989b0eb30bd60
#
_cell.length_a   1.000
_cell.length_b   1.000
_cell.length_c   1.000
_cell.angle_alpha   90.00
_cell.angle_beta   90.00
_cell.angle_gamma   90.00
#
_symmetry.space_group_name_H-M   'P 1'
#
loop_
_entity.id
_entity.type
_entity.pdbx_description
1 polymer ?
#
loop_
_entity_poly.entity_id
_entity_poly.type
_entity_poly.pdbx_seq_one_letter_code
_entity_poly.pdbx_strand_id
1 'polypeptide(L)'
;MTTAPHALALDVRELHAYYGESHVLQGVSLDVGEGESVALLGRNGAGKTTTINAIVGFVRSRGGTVRVGGRDITAKAPHQVAAAGVALVPQGRRVFADLTVLENLTITARTNGGGWDLARVLELFPSLERRLANRGDELSGGEQQMVAIGRALLRGPVLLLLDEPSEGLAPKLVAEVGDALIRLRESGLALLLVEQNLALATRVAQRVYVMNKGTIVFSGTTAELAAAGDVEARYLGI
;
A
#
# COMPACT_ATOMS: atom_id res chain seq x y z
N MET A 1 26.42 -14.26 -10.18
CA MET A 1 26.70 -13.14 -9.25
C MET A 1 25.62 -13.20 -8.18
N THR A 2 26.00 -13.63 -6.97
CA THR A 2 25.08 -13.71 -5.83
C THR A 2 24.86 -12.28 -5.34
N THR A 3 23.70 -11.69 -5.66
CA THR A 3 23.28 -10.41 -5.08
C THR A 3 23.20 -10.58 -3.57
N ALA A 4 23.88 -9.70 -2.83
CA ALA A 4 23.77 -9.64 -1.38
C ALA A 4 22.29 -9.57 -0.99
N PRO A 5 21.86 -10.23 0.10
CA PRO A 5 20.46 -10.18 0.51
C PRO A 5 20.11 -8.72 0.80
N HIS A 6 19.24 -8.12 -0.03
CA HIS A 6 18.70 -6.80 0.23
C HIS A 6 17.93 -6.87 1.57
N ALA A 7 18.18 -5.88 2.44
CA ALA A 7 17.38 -5.77 3.65
C ALA A 7 15.90 -5.65 3.28
N LEU A 8 15.04 -6.40 3.97
CA LEU A 8 13.63 -6.45 3.68
C LEU A 8 12.86 -5.46 4.58
N ALA A 9 12.11 -4.56 3.95
CA ALA A 9 11.14 -3.72 4.65
C ALA A 9 9.93 -4.54 5.09
N LEU A 10 9.50 -5.53 4.26
CA LEU A 10 8.42 -6.46 4.58
C LEU A 10 8.85 -7.88 4.17
N ASP A 11 8.58 -8.85 5.04
CA ASP A 11 8.74 -10.28 4.77
C ASP A 11 7.50 -11.02 5.28
N VAL A 12 6.74 -11.61 4.37
CA VAL A 12 5.54 -12.41 4.65
C VAL A 12 5.80 -13.84 4.16
N ARG A 13 5.67 -14.82 5.06
CA ARG A 13 5.87 -16.24 4.75
C ARG A 13 4.68 -17.07 5.18
N GLU A 14 4.16 -17.87 4.26
CA GLU A 14 3.10 -18.87 4.48
C GLU A 14 1.92 -18.30 5.26
N LEU A 15 1.46 -17.09 4.91
CA LEU A 15 0.40 -16.39 5.64
C LEU A 15 -0.95 -17.06 5.39
N HIS A 16 -1.60 -17.50 6.48
CA HIS A 16 -2.95 -18.06 6.46
C HIS A 16 -3.91 -17.15 7.22
N ALA A 17 -5.05 -16.79 6.61
CA ALA A 17 -6.08 -15.99 7.25
C ALA A 17 -7.48 -16.52 6.94
N TYR A 18 -8.40 -16.29 7.88
CA TYR A 18 -9.75 -16.82 7.83
C TYR A 18 -10.76 -15.76 8.24
N TYR A 19 -11.94 -15.81 7.63
CA TYR A 19 -13.16 -15.16 8.11
C TYR A 19 -14.12 -16.24 8.57
N GLY A 20 -14.28 -16.41 9.90
CA GLY A 20 -14.98 -17.59 10.44
C GLY A 20 -14.28 -18.88 10.03
N GLU A 21 -15.00 -19.74 9.32
CA GLU A 21 -14.47 -20.99 8.75
C GLU A 21 -13.91 -20.82 7.33
N SER A 22 -14.13 -19.70 6.69
CA SER A 22 -13.67 -19.45 5.32
C SER A 22 -12.16 -19.19 5.29
N HIS A 23 -11.39 -20.11 4.70
CA HIS A 23 -9.94 -19.99 4.50
C HIS A 23 -9.64 -19.10 3.29
N VAL A 24 -9.36 -17.83 3.54
CA VAL A 24 -9.21 -16.80 2.48
C VAL A 24 -7.77 -16.68 2.01
N LEU A 25 -6.78 -16.70 2.91
CA LEU A 25 -5.36 -16.71 2.53
C LEU A 25 -4.78 -18.10 2.78
N GLN A 26 -4.18 -18.68 1.75
CA GLN A 26 -3.76 -20.08 1.70
C GLN A 26 -2.24 -20.20 1.46
N GLY A 27 -1.44 -19.77 2.44
CA GLY A 27 0.02 -19.81 2.36
C GLY A 27 0.61 -18.67 1.52
N VAL A 28 0.11 -17.45 1.68
CA VAL A 28 0.61 -16.28 0.94
C VAL A 28 2.02 -15.93 1.40
N SER A 29 2.97 -15.91 0.45
CA SER A 29 4.34 -15.48 0.68
C SER A 29 4.69 -14.35 -0.29
N LEU A 30 5.16 -13.22 0.23
CA LEU A 30 5.63 -12.07 -0.53
C LEU A 30 6.65 -11.26 0.29
N ASP A 31 7.47 -10.49 -0.38
CA ASP A 31 8.43 -9.60 0.27
C ASP A 31 8.52 -8.25 -0.45
N VAL A 32 8.98 -7.24 0.29
CA VAL A 32 9.30 -5.90 -0.22
C VAL A 32 10.67 -5.52 0.32
N GLY A 33 11.62 -5.19 -0.57
CA GLY A 33 12.93 -4.67 -0.20
C GLY A 33 12.86 -3.26 0.38
N GLU A 34 13.89 -2.84 1.11
CA GLU A 34 14.02 -1.44 1.52
C GLU A 34 14.09 -0.53 0.28
N GLY A 35 13.27 0.53 0.26
CA GLY A 35 13.18 1.44 -0.88
C GLY A 35 12.56 0.84 -2.14
N GLU A 36 12.07 -0.39 -2.08
CA GLU A 36 11.41 -1.06 -3.20
C GLU A 36 9.90 -0.73 -3.26
N SER A 37 9.37 -0.69 -4.47
CA SER A 37 7.93 -0.66 -4.72
C SER A 37 7.49 -1.98 -5.35
N VAL A 38 6.59 -2.67 -4.69
CA VAL A 38 6.03 -3.95 -5.09
C VAL A 38 4.51 -3.82 -5.26
N ALA A 39 3.95 -4.40 -6.32
CA ALA A 39 2.50 -4.47 -6.50
C ALA A 39 1.97 -5.88 -6.23
N LEU A 40 0.83 -5.96 -5.55
CA LEU A 40 0.02 -7.15 -5.41
C LEU A 40 -1.23 -7.00 -6.28
N LEU A 41 -1.25 -7.70 -7.40
CA LEU A 41 -2.30 -7.68 -8.42
C LEU A 41 -3.25 -8.86 -8.24
N GLY A 42 -4.46 -8.72 -8.76
CA GLY A 42 -5.46 -9.79 -8.78
C GLY A 42 -6.88 -9.24 -8.93
N ARG A 43 -7.79 -10.10 -9.34
CA ARG A 43 -9.22 -9.75 -9.50
C ARG A 43 -9.87 -9.47 -8.15
N ASN A 44 -11.06 -8.87 -8.17
CA ASN A 44 -11.86 -8.69 -6.96
C ASN A 44 -12.15 -10.05 -6.31
N GLY A 45 -12.01 -10.09 -4.96
CA GLY A 45 -12.16 -11.33 -4.21
C GLY A 45 -10.94 -12.28 -4.24
N ALA A 46 -9.82 -11.90 -4.87
CA ALA A 46 -8.62 -12.74 -4.89
C ALA A 46 -7.93 -12.89 -3.52
N GLY A 47 -8.19 -11.97 -2.56
CA GLY A 47 -7.60 -11.98 -1.22
C GLY A 47 -6.66 -10.80 -0.94
N LYS A 48 -6.51 -9.84 -1.87
CA LYS A 48 -5.58 -8.70 -1.78
C LYS A 48 -5.77 -7.86 -0.50
N THR A 49 -6.97 -7.31 -0.29
CA THR A 49 -7.31 -6.52 0.91
C THR A 49 -7.18 -7.36 2.19
N THR A 50 -7.50 -8.66 2.13
CA THR A 50 -7.31 -9.58 3.26
C THR A 50 -5.84 -9.73 3.60
N THR A 51 -4.93 -9.75 2.60
CA THR A 51 -3.49 -9.79 2.82
C THR A 51 -3.02 -8.54 3.57
N ILE A 52 -3.41 -7.34 3.13
CA ILE A 52 -3.13 -6.10 3.86
C ILE A 52 -3.69 -6.15 5.28
N ASN A 53 -4.96 -6.53 5.42
CA ASN A 53 -5.63 -6.59 6.73
C ASN A 53 -4.96 -7.59 7.70
N ALA A 54 -4.43 -8.69 7.17
CA ALA A 54 -3.66 -9.65 7.98
C ALA A 54 -2.28 -9.09 8.37
N ILE A 55 -1.59 -8.38 7.47
CA ILE A 55 -0.32 -7.72 7.76
C ILE A 55 -0.49 -6.66 8.86
N VAL A 56 -1.53 -5.80 8.74
CA VAL A 56 -1.75 -4.70 9.72
C VAL A 56 -2.46 -5.14 10.99
N GLY A 57 -2.87 -6.42 11.10
CA GLY A 57 -3.47 -6.99 12.30
C GLY A 57 -4.98 -6.75 12.45
N PHE A 58 -5.69 -6.30 11.41
CA PHE A 58 -7.17 -6.22 11.41
C PHE A 58 -7.81 -7.60 11.25
N VAL A 59 -7.14 -8.51 10.55
CA VAL A 59 -7.51 -9.93 10.46
C VAL A 59 -6.39 -10.74 11.10
N ARG A 60 -6.75 -11.57 12.08
CA ARG A 60 -5.77 -12.41 12.77
C ARG A 60 -5.32 -13.55 11.86
N SER A 61 -4.01 -13.64 11.62
CA SER A 61 -3.42 -14.80 10.95
C SER A 61 -3.52 -16.05 11.85
N ARG A 62 -3.80 -17.20 11.23
CA ARG A 62 -3.80 -18.52 11.91
C ARG A 62 -2.58 -19.36 11.51
N GLY A 63 -1.65 -18.82 10.73
CA GLY A 63 -0.41 -19.48 10.33
C GLY A 63 0.48 -18.52 9.57
N GLY A 64 1.76 -18.87 9.43
CA GLY A 64 2.76 -18.05 8.79
C GLY A 64 3.39 -17.00 9.68
N THR A 65 4.25 -16.17 9.08
CA THR A 65 4.95 -15.07 9.76
C THR A 65 4.90 -13.78 8.95
N VAL A 66 4.89 -12.65 9.65
CA VAL A 66 5.00 -11.30 9.07
C VAL A 66 6.08 -10.54 9.82
N ARG A 67 7.08 -10.02 9.09
CA ARG A 67 8.16 -9.21 9.65
C ARG A 67 8.27 -7.88 8.91
N VAL A 68 8.59 -6.82 9.67
CA VAL A 68 8.84 -5.47 9.14
C VAL A 68 10.17 -4.98 9.67
N GLY A 69 11.10 -4.64 8.77
CA GLY A 69 12.47 -4.27 9.13
C GLY A 69 13.12 -5.33 10.04
N GLY A 70 12.91 -6.62 9.75
CA GLY A 70 13.39 -7.76 10.53
C GLY A 70 12.62 -8.02 11.84
N ARG A 71 11.73 -7.14 12.30
CA ARG A 71 10.93 -7.31 13.53
C ARG A 71 9.70 -8.16 13.24
N ASP A 72 9.46 -9.17 14.05
CA ASP A 72 8.26 -10.00 13.97
C ASP A 72 7.03 -9.20 14.48
N ILE A 73 6.05 -9.02 13.59
CA ILE A 73 4.77 -8.38 13.85
C ILE A 73 3.59 -9.35 13.68
N THR A 74 3.85 -10.63 13.58
CA THR A 74 2.85 -11.68 13.36
C THR A 74 1.74 -11.59 14.42
N ALA A 75 0.50 -11.49 13.96
CA ALA A 75 -0.71 -11.38 14.80
C ALA A 75 -0.66 -10.27 15.88
N LYS A 76 0.17 -9.26 15.70
CA LYS A 76 0.20 -8.07 16.57
C LYS A 76 -1.05 -7.21 16.36
N ALA A 77 -1.45 -6.47 17.39
CA ALA A 77 -2.53 -5.52 17.28
C ALA A 77 -2.16 -4.34 16.35
N PRO A 78 -3.13 -3.71 15.64
CA PRO A 78 -2.85 -2.68 14.64
C PRO A 78 -1.99 -1.52 15.14
N HIS A 79 -2.17 -1.08 16.41
CA HIS A 79 -1.35 -0.03 16.99
C HIS A 79 0.12 -0.43 17.16
N GLN A 80 0.40 -1.72 17.41
CA GLN A 80 1.77 -2.26 17.52
C GLN A 80 2.43 -2.35 16.14
N VAL A 81 1.66 -2.74 15.12
CA VAL A 81 2.10 -2.75 13.72
C VAL A 81 2.43 -1.32 13.25
N ALA A 82 1.55 -0.37 13.56
CA ALA A 82 1.79 1.04 13.27
C ALA A 82 3.01 1.60 14.01
N ALA A 83 3.27 1.14 15.26
CA ALA A 83 4.47 1.51 16.03
C ALA A 83 5.76 0.91 15.43
N ALA A 84 5.67 -0.20 14.69
CA ALA A 84 6.78 -0.79 13.96
C ALA A 84 7.12 -0.03 12.65
N GLY A 85 6.39 1.06 12.34
CA GLY A 85 6.66 1.89 11.16
C GLY A 85 5.84 1.53 9.93
N VAL A 86 4.75 0.78 10.08
CA VAL A 86 3.81 0.51 8.98
C VAL A 86 2.74 1.58 8.96
N ALA A 87 2.51 2.19 7.78
CA ALA A 87 1.33 3.02 7.55
C ALA A 87 0.45 2.39 6.46
N LEU A 88 -0.85 2.56 6.60
CA LEU A 88 -1.86 2.07 5.67
C LEU A 88 -2.67 3.23 5.10
N VAL A 89 -2.82 3.25 3.78
CA VAL A 89 -3.84 3.99 3.06
C VAL A 89 -4.91 2.98 2.65
N PRO A 90 -6.03 2.91 3.37
CA PRO A 90 -7.07 1.91 3.11
C PRO A 90 -7.93 2.30 1.91
N GLN A 91 -8.58 1.32 1.31
CA GLN A 91 -9.63 1.51 0.31
C GLN A 91 -10.72 2.50 0.81
N GLY A 92 -11.23 3.34 -0.09
CA GLY A 92 -12.29 4.30 0.23
C GLY A 92 -11.82 5.58 0.92
N ARG A 93 -10.51 5.90 0.82
CA ARG A 93 -9.87 7.19 1.23
C ARG A 93 -9.93 7.49 2.73
N ARG A 94 -11.08 7.29 3.38
CA ARG A 94 -11.34 7.45 4.83
C ARG A 94 -10.80 8.75 5.43
N VAL A 95 -11.06 9.88 4.76
CA VAL A 95 -10.84 11.21 5.34
C VAL A 95 -11.91 11.51 6.39
N PHE A 96 -11.59 12.31 7.39
CA PHE A 96 -12.55 12.81 8.34
C PHE A 96 -13.31 13.97 7.69
N ALA A 97 -14.59 13.76 7.39
CA ALA A 97 -15.43 14.68 6.64
C ALA A 97 -15.51 16.08 7.30
N ASP A 98 -15.66 16.10 8.61
CA ASP A 98 -15.84 17.32 9.41
C ASP A 98 -14.55 18.07 9.75
N LEU A 99 -13.39 17.45 9.57
CA LEU A 99 -12.10 18.08 9.81
C LEU A 99 -11.60 18.79 8.56
N THR A 100 -10.86 19.89 8.74
CA THR A 100 -10.12 20.55 7.66
C THR A 100 -9.03 19.63 7.09
N VAL A 101 -8.53 19.95 5.90
CA VAL A 101 -7.38 19.26 5.29
C VAL A 101 -6.18 19.30 6.23
N LEU A 102 -5.89 20.46 6.84
CA LEU A 102 -4.77 20.59 7.78
C LEU A 102 -4.96 19.67 8.99
N GLU A 103 -6.14 19.63 9.59
CA GLU A 103 -6.44 18.74 10.72
C GLU A 103 -6.39 17.28 10.32
N ASN A 104 -6.97 16.90 9.15
CA ASN A 104 -6.85 15.56 8.61
C ASN A 104 -5.40 15.11 8.45
N LEU A 105 -4.54 15.97 7.94
CA LEU A 105 -3.12 15.67 7.76
C LEU A 105 -2.41 15.51 9.12
N THR A 106 -2.66 16.42 10.05
CA THR A 106 -1.86 16.53 11.28
C THR A 106 -2.35 15.68 12.44
N ILE A 107 -3.60 15.20 12.44
CA ILE A 107 -4.21 14.45 13.56
C ILE A 107 -3.41 13.21 14.00
N THR A 108 -2.64 12.61 13.09
CA THR A 108 -1.79 11.45 13.39
C THR A 108 -0.31 11.72 13.24
N ALA A 109 0.08 12.98 12.97
CA ALA A 109 1.47 13.37 12.74
C ALA A 109 2.33 13.07 13.98
N ARG A 110 3.57 12.62 13.74
CA ARG A 110 4.57 12.39 14.79
C ARG A 110 5.60 13.51 14.74
N THR A 111 6.04 13.98 15.91
CA THR A 111 7.02 15.06 16.06
C THR A 111 8.38 14.74 15.38
N ASN A 112 8.71 13.43 15.21
CA ASN A 112 9.92 12.96 14.54
C ASN A 112 9.55 12.00 13.40
N GLY A 113 8.69 12.42 12.48
CA GLY A 113 8.06 11.60 11.45
C GLY A 113 8.98 11.12 10.31
N GLY A 114 10.19 10.61 10.59
CA GLY A 114 11.02 9.94 9.59
C GLY A 114 11.35 10.78 8.35
N GLY A 115 11.49 12.11 8.52
CA GLY A 115 11.76 13.04 7.42
C GLY A 115 10.53 13.47 6.60
N TRP A 116 9.33 13.09 7.02
CA TRP A 116 8.07 13.58 6.45
C TRP A 116 7.45 14.63 7.37
N ASP A 117 7.36 15.86 6.90
CA ASP A 117 6.65 16.97 7.52
C ASP A 117 5.56 17.51 6.58
N LEU A 118 4.79 18.49 7.06
CA LEU A 118 3.71 19.08 6.29
C LEU A 118 4.21 19.74 5.00
N ALA A 119 5.36 20.42 5.06
CA ALA A 119 5.93 21.10 3.89
C ALA A 119 6.24 20.08 2.77
N ARG A 120 6.90 18.99 3.11
CA ARG A 120 7.23 17.93 2.17
C ARG A 120 5.98 17.22 1.60
N VAL A 121 4.93 17.07 2.40
CA VAL A 121 3.64 16.55 1.90
C VAL A 121 2.99 17.53 0.92
N LEU A 122 3.06 18.84 1.17
CA LEU A 122 2.52 19.85 0.26
C LEU A 122 3.36 19.98 -1.02
N GLU A 123 4.67 19.78 -0.95
CA GLU A 123 5.53 19.66 -2.15
C GLU A 123 5.14 18.44 -3.00
N LEU A 124 4.76 17.33 -2.38
CA LEU A 124 4.29 16.14 -3.08
C LEU A 124 2.90 16.35 -3.69
N PHE A 125 2.02 17.08 -2.98
CA PHE A 125 0.64 17.37 -3.37
C PHE A 125 0.33 18.87 -3.35
N PRO A 126 0.84 19.68 -4.31
CA PRO A 126 0.68 21.13 -4.30
C PRO A 126 -0.78 21.61 -4.34
N SER A 127 -1.68 20.79 -4.90
CA SER A 127 -3.12 21.09 -4.93
C SER A 127 -3.73 21.22 -3.54
N LEU A 128 -3.19 20.53 -2.53
CA LEU A 128 -3.68 20.56 -1.15
C LEU A 128 -3.37 21.87 -0.44
N GLU A 129 -2.33 22.62 -0.84
CA GLU A 129 -1.93 23.85 -0.19
C GLU A 129 -3.07 24.89 -0.17
N ARG A 130 -3.79 25.01 -1.29
CA ARG A 130 -4.94 25.93 -1.41
C ARG A 130 -6.19 25.40 -0.70
N ARG A 131 -6.19 24.16 -0.27
CA ARG A 131 -7.30 23.46 0.35
C ARG A 131 -7.16 23.26 1.86
N LEU A 132 -6.07 23.75 2.47
CA LEU A 132 -5.76 23.48 3.88
C LEU A 132 -6.90 23.83 4.85
N ALA A 133 -7.66 24.88 4.56
CA ALA A 133 -8.80 25.31 5.36
C ALA A 133 -10.15 24.65 4.96
N ASN A 134 -10.20 23.95 3.81
CA ASN A 134 -11.41 23.25 3.38
C ASN A 134 -11.64 22.00 4.23
N ARG A 135 -12.91 21.63 4.41
CA ARG A 135 -13.30 20.38 5.10
C ARG A 135 -13.10 19.16 4.18
N GLY A 136 -12.99 17.99 4.78
CA GLY A 136 -12.80 16.72 4.06
C GLY A 136 -13.94 16.40 3.10
N ASP A 137 -15.19 16.76 3.41
CA ASP A 137 -16.36 16.56 2.58
C ASP A 137 -16.46 17.53 1.38
N GLU A 138 -15.73 18.65 1.40
CA GLU A 138 -15.65 19.61 0.30
C GLU A 138 -14.63 19.23 -0.78
N LEU A 139 -13.86 18.17 -0.55
CA LEU A 139 -12.79 17.74 -1.45
C LEU A 139 -13.31 16.82 -2.56
N SER A 140 -12.71 16.94 -3.74
CA SER A 140 -12.84 15.92 -4.79
C SER A 140 -12.24 14.58 -4.34
N GLY A 141 -12.67 13.49 -4.98
CA GLY A 141 -12.15 12.17 -4.65
C GLY A 141 -10.62 12.03 -4.77
N GLY A 142 -10.00 12.74 -5.71
CA GLY A 142 -8.54 12.77 -5.83
C GLY A 142 -7.86 13.55 -4.72
N GLU A 143 -8.39 14.72 -4.35
CA GLU A 143 -7.88 15.50 -3.21
C GLU A 143 -8.01 14.70 -1.91
N GLN A 144 -9.13 13.98 -1.70
CA GLN A 144 -9.30 13.08 -0.55
C GLN A 144 -8.23 11.96 -0.54
N GLN A 145 -7.90 11.40 -1.70
CA GLN A 145 -6.87 10.38 -1.82
C GLN A 145 -5.48 10.95 -1.46
N MET A 146 -5.16 12.15 -1.94
CA MET A 146 -3.92 12.85 -1.60
C MET A 146 -3.82 13.14 -0.10
N VAL A 147 -4.93 13.57 0.54
CA VAL A 147 -5.00 13.76 2.00
C VAL A 147 -4.76 12.44 2.74
N ALA A 148 -5.37 11.34 2.29
CA ALA A 148 -5.19 10.04 2.92
C ALA A 148 -3.73 9.55 2.84
N ILE A 149 -3.07 9.73 1.69
CA ILE A 149 -1.64 9.42 1.52
C ILE A 149 -0.79 10.35 2.38
N GLY A 150 -1.02 11.66 2.33
CA GLY A 150 -0.27 12.65 3.12
C GLY A 150 -0.35 12.39 4.62
N ARG A 151 -1.55 12.06 5.12
CA ARG A 151 -1.77 11.68 6.53
C ARG A 151 -0.97 10.44 6.92
N ALA A 152 -0.88 9.45 6.03
CA ALA A 152 -0.07 8.25 6.26
C ALA A 152 1.43 8.56 6.31
N LEU A 153 1.91 9.47 5.44
CA LEU A 153 3.32 9.90 5.39
C LEU A 153 3.75 10.67 6.64
N LEU A 154 2.89 11.53 7.19
CA LEU A 154 3.20 12.32 8.40
C LEU A 154 3.39 11.46 9.67
N ARG A 155 3.15 10.15 9.59
CA ARG A 155 3.53 9.19 10.63
C ARG A 155 4.99 8.76 10.55
N GLY A 156 5.70 9.07 9.46
CA GLY A 156 7.07 8.63 9.21
C GLY A 156 7.21 7.12 9.01
N PRO A 157 6.49 6.52 8.06
CA PRO A 157 6.54 5.10 7.85
C PRO A 157 7.88 4.64 7.25
N VAL A 158 8.29 3.41 7.58
CA VAL A 158 9.34 2.67 6.86
C VAL A 158 8.72 1.84 5.72
N LEU A 159 7.43 1.53 5.84
CA LEU A 159 6.65 0.80 4.85
C LEU A 159 5.27 1.43 4.71
N LEU A 160 4.90 1.80 3.49
CA LEU A 160 3.57 2.30 3.16
C LEU A 160 2.79 1.22 2.39
N LEU A 161 1.65 0.82 2.95
CA LEU A 161 0.69 -0.06 2.32
C LEU A 161 -0.43 0.77 1.70
N LEU A 162 -0.76 0.52 0.43
CA LEU A 162 -1.84 1.21 -0.28
C LEU A 162 -2.83 0.17 -0.82
N ASP A 163 -4.09 0.28 -0.44
CA ASP A 163 -5.15 -0.62 -0.85
C ASP A 163 -6.06 0.05 -1.87
N GLU A 164 -5.88 -0.31 -3.14
CA GLU A 164 -6.60 0.19 -4.32
C GLU A 164 -6.69 1.73 -4.39
N PRO A 165 -5.53 2.45 -4.33
CA PRO A 165 -5.52 3.91 -4.26
C PRO A 165 -6.08 4.59 -5.52
N SER A 166 -6.22 3.89 -6.65
CA SER A 166 -6.79 4.42 -7.89
C SER A 166 -8.31 4.23 -8.02
N GLU A 167 -8.92 3.47 -7.11
CA GLU A 167 -10.33 3.12 -7.22
C GLU A 167 -11.25 4.33 -7.25
N GLY A 168 -12.15 4.38 -8.24
CA GLY A 168 -13.13 5.45 -8.40
C GLY A 168 -12.54 6.83 -8.70
N LEU A 169 -11.30 6.89 -9.17
CA LEU A 169 -10.66 8.13 -9.62
C LEU A 169 -10.78 8.31 -11.13
N ALA A 170 -10.93 9.56 -11.56
CA ALA A 170 -10.82 9.92 -12.97
C ALA A 170 -9.39 9.66 -13.49
N PRO A 171 -9.18 9.33 -14.78
CA PRO A 171 -7.87 8.97 -15.33
C PRO A 171 -6.75 9.98 -15.04
N LYS A 172 -7.06 11.27 -15.07
CA LYS A 172 -6.11 12.34 -14.73
C LYS A 172 -5.62 12.22 -13.28
N LEU A 173 -6.51 11.94 -12.34
CA LEU A 173 -6.18 11.81 -10.91
C LEU A 173 -5.41 10.51 -10.64
N VAL A 174 -5.71 9.42 -11.38
CA VAL A 174 -4.89 8.19 -11.34
C VAL A 174 -3.46 8.48 -11.75
N ALA A 175 -3.25 9.30 -12.79
CA ALA A 175 -1.92 9.71 -13.23
C ALA A 175 -1.20 10.53 -12.14
N GLU A 176 -1.87 11.50 -11.52
CA GLU A 176 -1.32 12.34 -10.45
C GLU A 176 -0.92 11.51 -9.21
N VAL A 177 -1.78 10.57 -8.80
CA VAL A 177 -1.46 9.61 -7.72
C VAL A 177 -0.26 8.75 -8.11
N GLY A 178 -0.21 8.26 -9.36
CA GLY A 178 0.92 7.48 -9.87
C GLY A 178 2.24 8.26 -9.80
N ASP A 179 2.24 9.54 -10.22
CA ASP A 179 3.43 10.42 -10.13
C ASP A 179 3.88 10.59 -8.68
N ALA A 180 2.95 10.78 -7.75
CA ALA A 180 3.26 10.89 -6.34
C ALA A 180 3.88 9.59 -5.79
N LEU A 181 3.33 8.43 -6.13
CA LEU A 181 3.87 7.13 -5.70
C LEU A 181 5.27 6.86 -6.26
N ILE A 182 5.56 7.28 -7.51
CA ILE A 182 6.90 7.21 -8.09
C ILE A 182 7.88 8.08 -7.28
N ARG A 183 7.51 9.32 -6.95
CA ARG A 183 8.35 10.20 -6.11
C ARG A 183 8.59 9.62 -4.72
N LEU A 184 7.60 8.96 -4.14
CA LEU A 184 7.73 8.26 -2.85
C LEU A 184 8.75 7.13 -2.94
N ARG A 185 8.67 6.29 -3.98
CA ARG A 185 9.67 5.24 -4.26
C ARG A 185 11.07 5.85 -4.42
N GLU A 186 11.20 6.92 -5.21
CA GLU A 186 12.47 7.60 -5.45
C GLU A 186 13.06 8.23 -4.18
N SER A 187 12.22 8.57 -3.20
CA SER A 187 12.66 9.02 -1.87
C SER A 187 13.19 7.89 -0.98
N GLY A 188 13.16 6.63 -1.44
CA GLY A 188 13.60 5.46 -0.70
C GLY A 188 12.56 4.87 0.25
N LEU A 189 11.28 5.26 0.15
CA LEU A 189 10.20 4.67 0.93
C LEU A 189 9.80 3.32 0.31
N ALA A 190 9.74 2.27 1.14
CA ALA A 190 9.22 0.98 0.71
C ALA A 190 7.69 1.03 0.54
N LEU A 191 7.19 0.50 -0.58
CA LEU A 191 5.77 0.52 -0.93
C LEU A 191 5.25 -0.89 -1.23
N LEU A 192 4.10 -1.25 -0.64
CA LEU A 192 3.28 -2.35 -1.13
C LEU A 192 1.97 -1.79 -1.66
N LEU A 193 1.80 -1.85 -2.98
CA LEU A 193 0.64 -1.35 -3.71
C LEU A 193 -0.28 -2.51 -4.05
N VAL A 194 -1.46 -2.55 -3.44
CA VAL A 194 -2.52 -3.47 -3.86
C VAL A 194 -3.37 -2.79 -4.90
N GLU A 195 -3.51 -3.41 -6.08
CA GLU A 195 -4.22 -2.80 -7.21
C GLU A 195 -4.91 -3.84 -8.10
N GLN A 196 -5.94 -3.35 -8.78
CA GLN A 196 -6.53 -4.03 -9.94
C GLN A 196 -6.15 -3.33 -11.25
N ASN A 197 -5.77 -2.05 -11.17
CA ASN A 197 -5.32 -1.26 -12.31
C ASN A 197 -3.88 -1.64 -12.69
N LEU A 198 -3.75 -2.52 -13.71
CA LEU A 198 -2.44 -2.99 -14.17
C LEU A 198 -1.55 -1.84 -14.64
N ALA A 199 -2.10 -0.85 -15.36
CA ALA A 199 -1.32 0.26 -15.90
C ALA A 199 -0.68 1.11 -14.78
N LEU A 200 -1.42 1.38 -13.69
CA LEU A 200 -0.87 2.06 -12.52
C LEU A 200 0.16 1.20 -11.81
N ALA A 201 -0.16 -0.07 -11.57
CA ALA A 201 0.72 -1.00 -10.85
C ALA A 201 2.07 -1.16 -11.56
N THR A 202 2.08 -1.42 -12.88
CA THR A 202 3.32 -1.60 -13.66
C THR A 202 4.12 -0.30 -13.82
N ARG A 203 3.46 0.85 -13.76
CA ARG A 203 4.13 2.15 -13.79
C ARG A 203 4.88 2.46 -12.49
N VAL A 204 4.32 2.06 -11.34
CA VAL A 204 4.83 2.40 -10.00
C VAL A 204 5.78 1.32 -9.47
N ALA A 205 5.42 0.04 -9.63
CA ALA A 205 6.13 -1.07 -9.02
C ALA A 205 7.33 -1.54 -9.88
N GLN A 206 8.33 -2.08 -9.20
CA GLN A 206 9.50 -2.73 -9.79
C GLN A 206 9.29 -4.24 -9.93
N ARG A 207 8.61 -4.84 -8.92
CA ARG A 207 8.18 -6.23 -8.92
C ARG A 207 6.68 -6.34 -8.67
N VAL A 208 6.13 -7.46 -9.12
CA VAL A 208 4.71 -7.76 -8.98
C VAL A 208 4.48 -9.16 -8.48
N TYR A 209 3.46 -9.31 -7.66
CA TYR A 209 2.85 -10.58 -7.32
C TYR A 209 1.45 -10.60 -7.91
N VAL A 210 1.04 -11.72 -8.51
CA VAL A 210 -0.36 -11.93 -8.93
C VAL A 210 -1.00 -12.91 -8.00
N MET A 211 -2.13 -12.52 -7.43
CA MET A 211 -2.90 -13.33 -6.48
C MET A 211 -4.19 -13.83 -7.13
N ASN A 212 -4.49 -15.10 -6.89
CA ASN A 212 -5.76 -15.71 -7.27
C ASN A 212 -6.25 -16.64 -6.16
N LYS A 213 -7.50 -16.48 -5.73
CA LYS A 213 -8.17 -17.32 -4.72
C LYS A 213 -7.30 -17.60 -3.48
N GLY A 214 -6.67 -16.56 -2.94
CA GLY A 214 -5.88 -16.63 -1.71
C GLY A 214 -4.47 -17.19 -1.84
N THR A 215 -3.97 -17.42 -3.05
CA THR A 215 -2.61 -17.91 -3.32
C THR A 215 -1.87 -16.98 -4.29
N ILE A 216 -0.55 -16.92 -4.21
CA ILE A 216 0.29 -16.26 -5.21
C ILE A 216 0.49 -17.22 -6.39
N VAL A 217 0.11 -16.78 -7.58
CA VAL A 217 0.18 -17.57 -8.82
C VAL A 217 1.29 -17.09 -9.76
N PHE A 218 1.83 -15.90 -9.53
CA PHE A 218 2.98 -15.34 -10.25
C PHE A 218 3.75 -14.39 -9.35
N SER A 219 5.05 -14.36 -9.54
CA SER A 219 5.98 -13.42 -8.88
C SER A 219 7.12 -13.12 -9.85
N GLY A 220 7.41 -11.84 -10.10
CA GLY A 220 8.46 -11.41 -11.02
C GLY A 220 8.51 -9.90 -11.18
N THR A 221 9.35 -9.45 -12.08
CA THR A 221 9.42 -8.04 -12.52
C THR A 221 8.20 -7.67 -13.38
N THR A 222 7.94 -6.37 -13.54
CA THR A 222 6.89 -5.88 -14.45
C THR A 222 7.16 -6.30 -15.91
N ALA A 223 8.42 -6.40 -16.31
CA ALA A 223 8.81 -6.87 -17.63
C ALA A 223 8.53 -8.37 -17.83
N GLU A 224 8.79 -9.20 -16.82
CA GLU A 224 8.46 -10.63 -16.82
C GLU A 224 6.94 -10.85 -16.86
N LEU A 225 6.16 -10.04 -16.13
CA LEU A 225 4.69 -10.11 -16.21
C LEU A 225 4.21 -9.80 -17.64
N ALA A 226 4.68 -8.73 -18.25
CA ALA A 226 4.32 -8.35 -19.63
C ALA A 226 4.69 -9.43 -20.65
N ALA A 227 5.76 -10.20 -20.41
CA ALA A 227 6.15 -11.32 -21.26
C ALA A 227 5.30 -12.58 -21.01
N ALA A 228 4.61 -12.67 -19.86
CA ALA A 228 3.76 -13.77 -19.43
C ALA A 228 2.28 -13.47 -19.75
N GLY A 229 1.95 -13.21 -21.02
CA GLY A 229 0.60 -12.80 -21.45
C GLY A 229 -0.53 -13.76 -21.07
N ASP A 230 -0.24 -15.05 -20.88
CA ASP A 230 -1.18 -16.04 -20.35
C ASP A 230 -1.59 -15.77 -18.89
N VAL A 231 -0.68 -15.19 -18.09
CA VAL A 231 -0.94 -14.81 -16.69
C VAL A 231 -1.90 -13.61 -16.65
N GLU A 232 -1.69 -12.60 -17.50
CA GLU A 232 -2.56 -11.42 -17.58
C GLU A 232 -3.96 -11.83 -18.02
N ALA A 233 -4.10 -12.57 -19.13
CA ALA A 233 -5.39 -13.03 -19.63
C ALA A 233 -6.13 -13.93 -18.61
N ARG A 234 -5.43 -14.84 -17.96
CA ARG A 234 -6.04 -15.85 -17.08
C ARG A 234 -6.44 -15.29 -15.72
N TYR A 235 -5.60 -14.42 -15.12
CA TYR A 235 -5.75 -14.02 -13.72
C TYR A 235 -6.12 -12.55 -13.52
N LEU A 236 -5.86 -11.68 -14.50
CA LEU A 236 -6.20 -10.26 -14.44
C LEU A 236 -7.41 -9.91 -15.30
N GLY A 237 -7.71 -10.73 -16.33
CA GLY A 237 -8.90 -10.57 -17.19
C GLY A 237 -8.76 -9.47 -18.23
N ILE A 238 -7.55 -9.29 -18.73
CA ILE A 238 -7.18 -8.30 -19.76
C ILE A 238 -6.77 -9.05 -21.02
#